data_89ed2139d59bd2b89a198437668fe9c1
#
_entry.id   89ed2139d59bd2b89a198437668fe9c1
#
_cell.length_a   1.000
_cell.length_b   1.000
_cell.length_c   1.000
_cell.angle_alpha   90.00
_cell.angle_beta   90.00
_cell.angle_gamma   90.00
#
_symmetry.space_group_name_H-M   'P 1'
#
loop_
_entity.id
_entity.type
_entity.pdbx_description
1 polymer ?
#
loop_
_entity_poly.entity_id
_entity_poly.type
_entity_poly.pdbx_seq_one_letter_code
_entity_poly.pdbx_strand_id
1 'polypeptide(L)'
;LQSRGLGDVYKRQKDYRDVENIEINLMDDAVVKVVPSEVKEYKDLGGVYIYMLEAHQKQIKAVFDVFKDHLYEGVLFHCSAGKDRTGIIAALLLELAGCHDHDIVKDYSESYANNQEIIEALKEMMDEETESFLTSSPRYMMIFLDYLREHYGSAKAYLYHIGMSEEDIEAVSYTHLRAHETAAN
;
A
#
# COMPACT_ATOMS: atom_id res chain seq x y z
N LEU A 1 9.85 20.81 11.32
CA LEU A 1 10.70 19.64 11.56
C LEU A 1 11.54 19.37 10.32
N GLN A 2 12.74 19.87 10.36
CA GLN A 2 13.78 19.33 9.49
C GLN A 2 14.22 17.99 10.11
N SER A 3 13.48 16.92 9.83
CA SER A 3 14.00 15.60 10.14
C SER A 3 15.16 15.34 9.17
N ARG A 4 16.38 15.27 9.70
CA ARG A 4 17.56 14.90 8.89
C ARG A 4 17.38 13.60 8.14
N GLY A 5 16.51 12.69 8.61
CA GLY A 5 16.20 11.43 7.97
C GLY A 5 15.41 11.54 6.67
N LEU A 6 14.37 12.39 6.62
CA LEU A 6 13.59 12.58 5.39
C LEU A 6 14.39 13.28 4.30
N GLY A 7 15.24 14.24 4.67
CA GLY A 7 16.13 14.92 3.70
C GLY A 7 17.16 13.97 3.08
N ASP A 8 17.65 12.98 3.80
CA ASP A 8 18.63 12.02 3.29
C ASP A 8 17.97 10.94 2.40
N VAL A 9 16.74 10.53 2.69
CA VAL A 9 15.96 9.64 1.82
C VAL A 9 15.63 10.35 0.50
N TYR A 10 15.18 11.60 0.54
CA TYR A 10 14.94 12.40 -0.68
C TYR A 10 16.22 12.69 -1.47
N LYS A 11 17.37 12.89 -0.81
CA LYS A 11 18.65 13.06 -1.50
C LYS A 11 19.13 11.78 -2.16
N ARG A 12 18.94 10.60 -1.52
CA ARG A 12 19.31 9.31 -2.11
C ARG A 12 18.46 8.98 -3.33
N GLN A 13 17.16 9.30 -3.33
CA GLN A 13 16.30 9.12 -4.50
C GLN A 13 16.74 9.97 -5.71
N LYS A 14 17.35 11.14 -5.50
CA LYS A 14 17.87 11.98 -6.59
C LYS A 14 19.14 11.44 -7.24
N ASP A 15 19.84 10.50 -6.61
CA ASP A 15 21.07 9.91 -7.14
C ASP A 15 20.84 8.70 -8.06
N TYR A 16 19.60 8.19 -8.16
CA TYR A 16 19.20 7.19 -9.16
C TYR A 16 18.89 7.86 -10.50
N ARG A 17 19.92 8.42 -11.14
CA ARG A 17 19.78 9.25 -12.36
C ARG A 17 19.24 8.51 -13.56
N ASP A 18 19.27 7.20 -13.56
CA ASP A 18 18.87 6.33 -14.67
C ASP A 18 17.57 5.56 -14.38
N VAL A 19 16.85 5.91 -13.30
CA VAL A 19 15.57 5.26 -12.94
C VAL A 19 14.43 6.25 -13.17
N GLU A 20 13.42 5.82 -13.90
CA GLU A 20 12.17 6.57 -14.05
C GLU A 20 11.47 6.66 -12.70
N ASN A 21 11.06 7.85 -12.31
CA ASN A 21 10.32 8.10 -11.07
C ASN A 21 8.90 8.56 -11.40
N ILE A 22 7.91 7.74 -11.02
CA ILE A 22 6.49 8.01 -11.26
C ILE A 22 5.83 8.29 -9.90
N GLU A 23 5.31 9.50 -9.73
CA GLU A 23 4.62 9.91 -8.51
C GLU A 23 3.11 9.80 -8.68
N ILE A 24 2.47 8.95 -7.86
CA ILE A 24 1.01 8.78 -7.81
C ILE A 24 0.56 9.03 -6.38
N ASN A 25 -0.25 10.07 -6.19
CA ASN A 25 -0.75 10.42 -4.86
C ASN A 25 -2.00 9.60 -4.51
N LEU A 26 -1.86 8.65 -3.58
CA LEU A 26 -2.95 7.84 -3.02
C LEU A 26 -3.63 8.49 -1.81
N MET A 27 -3.31 9.73 -1.48
CA MET A 27 -3.96 10.47 -0.40
C MET A 27 -4.13 11.92 -0.86
N ASP A 28 -5.35 12.43 -0.84
CA ASP A 28 -5.57 13.86 -0.99
C ASP A 28 -4.93 14.62 0.18
N ASP A 29 -4.40 15.82 -0.07
CA ASP A 29 -3.86 16.71 0.96
C ASP A 29 -4.86 16.99 2.09
N ALA A 30 -6.15 16.81 1.84
CA ALA A 30 -7.23 16.92 2.80
C ALA A 30 -7.18 15.82 3.89
N VAL A 31 -6.68 14.62 3.57
CA VAL A 31 -6.58 13.51 4.54
C VAL A 31 -5.45 13.73 5.53
N VAL A 32 -4.42 14.48 5.15
CA VAL A 32 -3.30 14.83 6.04
C VAL A 32 -3.72 15.87 7.10
N LYS A 33 -4.76 16.66 6.83
CA LYS A 33 -5.21 17.75 7.72
C LYS A 33 -6.51 17.49 8.46
N VAL A 34 -7.37 16.65 7.93
CA VAL A 34 -8.65 16.30 8.56
C VAL A 34 -8.96 14.86 8.14
N VAL A 35 -8.97 13.94 9.10
CA VAL A 35 -9.64 12.66 8.88
C VAL A 35 -11.06 13.01 8.45
N PRO A 36 -11.49 12.75 7.22
CA PRO A 36 -12.84 13.13 6.76
C PRO A 36 -13.89 12.63 7.75
N SER A 37 -15.01 13.34 7.86
CA SER A 37 -16.08 12.94 8.78
C SER A 37 -16.55 11.50 8.55
N GLU A 38 -16.47 11.03 7.31
CA GLU A 38 -16.74 9.65 6.93
C GLU A 38 -15.71 8.67 7.52
N VAL A 39 -14.45 9.06 7.66
CA VAL A 39 -13.41 8.22 8.31
C VAL A 39 -13.54 8.25 9.83
N LYS A 40 -14.23 9.24 10.41
CA LYS A 40 -14.56 9.22 11.85
C LYS A 40 -15.54 8.09 12.23
N GLU A 41 -16.28 7.55 11.28
CA GLU A 41 -17.03 6.30 11.47
C GLU A 41 -16.09 5.09 11.58
N TYR A 42 -14.92 5.14 10.95
CA TYR A 42 -13.89 4.12 11.01
C TYR A 42 -12.90 4.50 12.10
N LYS A 43 -13.07 3.91 13.27
CA LYS A 43 -12.29 4.24 14.48
C LYS A 43 -10.83 3.76 14.44
N ASP A 44 -10.38 3.19 13.32
CA ASP A 44 -9.03 2.61 13.19
C ASP A 44 -8.50 2.64 11.74
N LEU A 45 -7.22 2.27 11.57
CA LEU A 45 -6.55 2.23 10.26
C LEU A 45 -7.21 1.28 9.24
N GLY A 46 -7.89 0.23 9.69
CA GLY A 46 -8.63 -0.67 8.79
C GLY A 46 -9.69 0.09 8.01
N GLY A 47 -10.41 0.99 8.66
CA GLY A 47 -11.37 1.88 8.01
C GLY A 47 -10.72 2.89 7.08
N VAL A 48 -9.55 3.41 7.44
CA VAL A 48 -8.77 4.29 6.54
C VAL A 48 -8.37 3.55 5.26
N TYR A 49 -8.03 2.27 5.35
CA TYR A 49 -7.67 1.45 4.18
C TYR A 49 -8.88 1.20 3.27
N ILE A 50 -10.06 0.96 3.86
CA ILE A 50 -11.31 0.88 3.10
C ILE A 50 -11.59 2.21 2.38
N TYR A 51 -11.46 3.33 3.09
CA TYR A 51 -11.61 4.65 2.47
C TYR A 51 -10.65 4.85 1.30
N MET A 52 -9.37 4.47 1.45
CA MET A 52 -8.41 4.55 0.34
C MET A 52 -8.82 3.70 -0.85
N LEU A 53 -9.32 2.48 -0.59
CA LEU A 53 -9.79 1.57 -1.64
C LEU A 53 -10.94 2.18 -2.45
N GLU A 54 -11.88 2.85 -1.78
CA GLU A 54 -13.08 3.42 -2.39
C GLU A 54 -12.84 4.79 -3.04
N ALA A 55 -12.17 5.69 -2.32
CA ALA A 55 -12.01 7.08 -2.75
C ALA A 55 -10.91 7.27 -3.80
N HIS A 56 -9.90 6.37 -3.83
CA HIS A 56 -8.72 6.53 -4.70
C HIS A 56 -8.62 5.47 -5.81
N GLN A 57 -9.75 4.98 -6.30
CA GLN A 57 -9.83 3.95 -7.35
C GLN A 57 -9.02 4.31 -8.61
N LYS A 58 -9.07 5.58 -9.04
CA LYS A 58 -8.31 6.07 -10.21
C LYS A 58 -6.80 6.01 -9.99
N GLN A 59 -6.37 6.36 -8.80
CA GLN A 59 -4.96 6.35 -8.43
C GLN A 59 -4.45 4.92 -8.26
N ILE A 60 -5.24 4.03 -7.66
CA ILE A 60 -4.92 2.60 -7.57
C ILE A 60 -4.82 2.02 -8.98
N LYS A 61 -5.77 2.31 -9.87
CA LYS A 61 -5.68 1.90 -11.27
C LYS A 61 -4.39 2.40 -11.91
N ALA A 62 -4.03 3.67 -11.73
CA ALA A 62 -2.80 4.23 -12.30
C ALA A 62 -1.53 3.51 -11.78
N VAL A 63 -1.50 3.08 -10.50
CA VAL A 63 -0.40 2.25 -9.98
C VAL A 63 -0.34 0.90 -10.70
N PHE A 64 -1.47 0.25 -10.91
CA PHE A 64 -1.53 -1.04 -11.61
C PHE A 64 -1.25 -0.89 -13.12
N ASP A 65 -1.59 0.25 -13.74
CA ASP A 65 -1.18 0.55 -15.12
C ASP A 65 0.35 0.64 -15.22
N VAL A 66 1.05 1.23 -14.22
CA VAL A 66 2.51 1.23 -14.17
C VAL A 66 3.07 -0.20 -14.08
N PHE A 67 2.53 -1.06 -13.21
CA PHE A 67 2.96 -2.46 -13.15
C PHE A 67 2.78 -3.18 -14.49
N LYS A 68 1.64 -2.96 -15.16
CA LYS A 68 1.36 -3.51 -16.48
C LYS A 68 2.34 -3.02 -17.56
N ASP A 69 2.68 -1.75 -17.53
CA ASP A 69 3.57 -1.15 -18.54
C ASP A 69 5.04 -1.57 -18.36
N HIS A 70 5.40 -2.05 -17.16
CA HIS A 70 6.77 -2.44 -16.78
C HIS A 70 6.91 -3.91 -16.36
N LEU A 71 6.13 -4.82 -16.98
CA LEU A 71 6.08 -6.26 -16.62
C LEU A 71 7.44 -6.98 -16.65
N TYR A 72 8.37 -6.53 -17.47
CA TYR A 72 9.69 -7.15 -17.67
C TYR A 72 10.82 -6.36 -17.03
N GLU A 73 10.48 -5.35 -16.27
CA GLU A 73 11.41 -4.45 -15.59
C GLU A 73 11.27 -4.59 -14.07
N GLY A 74 12.27 -4.15 -13.33
CA GLY A 74 12.15 -4.07 -11.86
C GLY A 74 11.35 -2.83 -11.48
N VAL A 75 10.23 -3.00 -10.79
CA VAL A 75 9.44 -1.91 -10.23
C VAL A 75 9.59 -1.87 -8.72
N LEU A 76 10.13 -0.76 -8.21
CA LEU A 76 10.15 -0.47 -6.77
C LEU A 76 9.05 0.53 -6.45
N PHE A 77 8.12 0.15 -5.61
CA PHE A 77 7.08 1.06 -5.13
C PHE A 77 7.17 1.27 -3.62
N HIS A 78 6.94 2.49 -3.19
CA HIS A 78 6.98 2.87 -1.78
C HIS A 78 6.09 4.10 -1.51
N CYS A 79 5.74 4.31 -0.27
CA CYS A 79 5.17 5.57 0.22
C CYS A 79 6.16 6.24 1.18
N SER A 80 5.69 7.01 2.14
CA SER A 80 6.55 7.67 3.13
C SER A 80 7.23 6.68 4.09
N ALA A 81 6.42 5.85 4.77
CA ALA A 81 6.90 4.84 5.73
C ALA A 81 6.86 3.40 5.19
N GLY A 82 6.41 3.18 3.96
CA GLY A 82 6.27 1.84 3.38
C GLY A 82 5.21 0.97 4.06
N LYS A 83 4.29 1.54 4.83
CA LYS A 83 3.33 0.81 5.66
C LYS A 83 1.91 0.81 5.06
N ASP A 84 1.25 1.95 5.02
CA ASP A 84 -0.18 2.05 4.75
C ASP A 84 -0.48 1.96 3.24
N ARG A 85 -0.13 2.97 2.47
CA ARG A 85 -0.35 3.02 1.01
C ARG A 85 0.37 1.88 0.29
N THR A 86 1.60 1.63 0.66
CA THR A 86 2.41 0.51 0.17
C THR A 86 1.77 -0.82 0.56
N GLY A 87 1.29 -0.95 1.81
CA GLY A 87 0.63 -2.16 2.30
C GLY A 87 -0.65 -2.50 1.55
N ILE A 88 -1.48 -1.50 1.20
CA ILE A 88 -2.69 -1.71 0.39
C ILE A 88 -2.33 -2.22 -1.02
N ILE A 89 -1.37 -1.59 -1.68
CA ILE A 89 -0.94 -2.02 -3.02
C ILE A 89 -0.30 -3.40 -2.97
N ALA A 90 0.55 -3.68 -1.96
CA ALA A 90 1.15 -5.00 -1.76
C ALA A 90 0.08 -6.07 -1.51
N ALA A 91 -0.93 -5.78 -0.67
CA ALA A 91 -2.02 -6.71 -0.40
C ALA A 91 -2.82 -7.07 -1.65
N LEU A 92 -3.15 -6.08 -2.50
CA LEU A 92 -3.83 -6.32 -3.77
C LEU A 92 -2.99 -7.16 -4.74
N LEU A 93 -1.67 -6.91 -4.82
CA LEU A 93 -0.75 -7.67 -5.64
C LEU A 93 -0.58 -9.11 -5.15
N LEU A 94 -0.40 -9.30 -3.84
CA LEU A 94 -0.25 -10.63 -3.23
C LEU A 94 -1.53 -11.46 -3.37
N GLU A 95 -2.70 -10.85 -3.17
CA GLU A 95 -3.98 -11.55 -3.37
C GLU A 95 -4.19 -11.91 -4.84
N LEU A 96 -3.83 -11.01 -5.76
CA LEU A 96 -3.86 -11.27 -7.21
C LEU A 96 -2.91 -12.40 -7.60
N ALA A 97 -1.77 -12.52 -6.93
CA ALA A 97 -0.82 -13.63 -7.08
C ALA A 97 -1.27 -14.95 -6.41
N GLY A 98 -2.41 -14.95 -5.74
CA GLY A 98 -2.99 -16.13 -5.08
C GLY A 98 -2.40 -16.44 -3.71
N CYS A 99 -1.74 -15.48 -3.06
CA CYS A 99 -1.26 -15.63 -1.69
C CYS A 99 -2.43 -15.78 -0.71
N HIS A 100 -2.22 -16.56 0.35
CA HIS A 100 -3.21 -16.68 1.42
C HIS A 100 -3.23 -15.44 2.31
N ASP A 101 -4.39 -15.13 2.90
CA ASP A 101 -4.57 -13.99 3.81
C ASP A 101 -3.57 -13.95 4.93
N HIS A 102 -3.27 -15.11 5.50
CA HIS A 102 -2.27 -15.21 6.56
C HIS A 102 -0.91 -14.63 6.14
N ASP A 103 -0.49 -14.90 4.90
CA ASP A 103 0.81 -14.43 4.39
C ASP A 103 0.75 -12.93 4.08
N ILE A 104 -0.35 -12.44 3.51
CA ILE A 104 -0.58 -11.02 3.25
C ILE A 104 -0.60 -10.22 4.57
N VAL A 105 -1.33 -10.71 5.57
CA VAL A 105 -1.41 -10.08 6.89
C VAL A 105 -0.07 -10.10 7.60
N LYS A 106 0.69 -11.18 7.47
CA LYS A 106 2.04 -11.31 8.04
C LYS A 106 2.99 -10.30 7.41
N ASP A 107 3.05 -10.22 6.08
CA ASP A 107 3.89 -9.26 5.34
C ASP A 107 3.60 -7.82 5.78
N TYR A 108 2.32 -7.44 5.81
CA TYR A 108 1.92 -6.12 6.30
C TYR A 108 2.39 -5.86 7.73
N SER A 109 2.26 -6.85 8.63
CA SER A 109 2.57 -6.70 10.05
C SER A 109 4.06 -6.50 10.30
N GLU A 110 4.93 -7.01 9.44
CA GLU A 110 6.39 -6.85 9.53
C GLU A 110 6.80 -5.37 9.36
N SER A 111 5.97 -4.54 8.72
CA SER A 111 6.19 -3.10 8.58
C SER A 111 6.38 -2.39 9.93
N TYR A 112 5.73 -2.86 11.00
CA TYR A 112 5.88 -2.28 12.33
C TYR A 112 7.29 -2.47 12.89
N ALA A 113 7.82 -3.70 12.79
CA ALA A 113 9.17 -4.00 13.25
C ALA A 113 10.24 -3.25 12.46
N ASN A 114 10.02 -3.11 11.14
CA ASN A 114 10.94 -2.44 10.25
C ASN A 114 10.96 -0.90 10.40
N ASN A 115 9.92 -0.31 11.00
CA ASN A 115 9.78 1.13 11.18
C ASN A 115 9.99 1.60 12.62
N GLN A 116 10.56 0.79 13.53
CA GLN A 116 10.67 1.10 14.95
C GLN A 116 11.35 2.45 15.23
N GLU A 117 12.45 2.77 14.56
CA GLU A 117 13.17 4.04 14.75
C GLU A 117 12.30 5.25 14.39
N ILE A 118 11.51 5.13 13.32
CA ILE A 118 10.59 6.21 12.88
C ILE A 118 9.42 6.33 13.87
N ILE A 119 8.89 5.20 14.32
CA ILE A 119 7.78 5.13 15.26
C ILE A 119 8.17 5.76 16.60
N GLU A 120 9.34 5.42 17.13
CA GLU A 120 9.84 5.99 18.40
C GLU A 120 10.01 7.51 18.30
N ALA A 121 10.57 8.00 17.18
CA ALA A 121 10.73 9.43 16.97
C ALA A 121 9.38 10.18 16.83
N LEU A 122 8.37 9.54 16.27
CA LEU A 122 7.03 10.12 16.11
C LEU A 122 6.22 10.07 17.41
N LYS A 123 6.36 9.03 18.23
CA LYS A 123 5.68 8.90 19.52
C LYS A 123 5.97 10.05 20.48
N GLU A 124 7.20 10.55 20.47
CA GLU A 124 7.57 11.72 21.29
C GLU A 124 6.83 13.01 20.92
N MET A 125 6.20 13.03 19.74
CA MET A 125 5.60 14.22 19.15
C MET A 125 4.08 14.12 19.00
N MET A 126 3.51 12.94 19.25
CA MET A 126 2.09 12.64 19.02
C MET A 126 1.38 12.39 20.38
N ASP A 127 0.08 12.64 20.40
CA ASP A 127 -0.76 12.28 21.53
C ASP A 127 -1.17 10.79 21.49
N GLU A 128 -1.67 10.26 22.60
CA GLU A 128 -2.09 8.86 22.74
C GLU A 128 -3.14 8.44 21.69
N GLU A 129 -4.01 9.35 21.28
CA GLU A 129 -5.07 9.07 20.30
C GLU A 129 -4.47 8.84 18.90
N THR A 130 -3.42 9.58 18.57
CA THR A 130 -2.73 9.49 17.28
C THR A 130 -1.70 8.36 17.26
N GLU A 131 -1.19 7.90 18.41
CA GLU A 131 -0.24 6.80 18.50
C GLU A 131 -0.79 5.49 17.90
N SER A 132 -2.10 5.28 17.98
CA SER A 132 -2.77 4.11 17.37
C SER A 132 -2.54 3.98 15.86
N PHE A 133 -2.32 5.10 15.17
CA PHE A 133 -2.05 5.14 13.72
C PHE A 133 -0.60 4.75 13.36
N LEU A 134 0.30 4.65 14.34
CA LEU A 134 1.68 4.24 14.11
C LEU A 134 1.84 2.72 14.02
N THR A 135 0.86 1.95 14.45
CA THR A 135 0.94 0.48 14.49
C THR A 135 0.63 -0.14 13.14
N SER A 136 1.12 -1.39 12.90
CA SER A 136 0.72 -2.26 11.80
C SER A 136 0.02 -3.50 12.36
N SER A 137 -1.08 -3.27 13.11
CA SER A 137 -1.83 -4.39 13.68
C SER A 137 -2.37 -5.30 12.56
N PRO A 138 -2.17 -6.62 12.67
CA PRO A 138 -2.75 -7.61 11.74
C PRO A 138 -4.24 -7.37 11.46
N ARG A 139 -4.96 -6.92 12.48
CA ARG A 139 -6.39 -6.65 12.41
C ARG A 139 -6.74 -5.64 11.31
N TYR A 140 -5.94 -4.62 11.06
CA TYR A 140 -6.25 -3.59 10.05
C TYR A 140 -6.24 -4.16 8.64
N MET A 141 -5.24 -5.00 8.34
CA MET A 141 -5.19 -5.68 7.04
C MET A 141 -6.27 -6.74 6.91
N MET A 142 -6.64 -7.43 8.00
CA MET A 142 -7.79 -8.37 7.98
C MET A 142 -9.09 -7.64 7.64
N ILE A 143 -9.37 -6.49 8.28
CA ILE A 143 -10.55 -5.67 7.98
C ILE A 143 -10.58 -5.26 6.49
N PHE A 144 -9.43 -4.86 5.95
CA PHE A 144 -9.30 -4.50 4.54
C PHE A 144 -9.60 -5.68 3.60
N LEU A 145 -9.02 -6.85 3.86
CA LEU A 145 -9.21 -8.05 3.04
C LEU A 145 -10.66 -8.57 3.14
N ASP A 146 -11.25 -8.56 4.32
CA ASP A 146 -12.65 -8.94 4.52
C ASP A 146 -13.58 -8.02 3.71
N TYR A 147 -13.36 -6.70 3.78
CA TYR A 147 -14.12 -5.73 3.00
C TYR A 147 -13.95 -5.95 1.49
N LEU A 148 -12.71 -6.12 1.02
CA LEU A 148 -12.42 -6.40 -0.39
C LEU A 148 -13.21 -7.61 -0.91
N ARG A 149 -13.27 -8.68 -0.13
CA ARG A 149 -14.01 -9.90 -0.49
C ARG A 149 -15.50 -9.74 -0.42
N GLU A 150 -16.00 -9.09 0.61
CA GLU A 150 -17.45 -8.90 0.80
C GLU A 150 -18.03 -8.03 -0.33
N HIS A 151 -17.32 -6.99 -0.77
CA HIS A 151 -17.85 -6.01 -1.72
C HIS A 151 -17.47 -6.30 -3.16
N TYR A 152 -16.30 -6.87 -3.41
CA TYR A 152 -15.77 -7.11 -4.75
C TYR A 152 -15.50 -8.59 -5.05
N GLY A 153 -15.40 -9.43 -4.06
CA GLY A 153 -15.11 -10.85 -4.18
C GLY A 153 -13.62 -11.18 -4.24
N SER A 154 -12.79 -10.35 -4.88
CA SER A 154 -11.34 -10.54 -5.01
C SER A 154 -10.64 -9.27 -5.47
N ALA A 155 -9.30 -9.21 -5.38
CA ALA A 155 -8.50 -8.15 -6.00
C ALA A 155 -8.65 -8.15 -7.53
N LYS A 156 -8.73 -9.31 -8.17
CA LYS A 156 -9.02 -9.40 -9.63
C LYS A 156 -10.33 -8.69 -9.96
N ALA A 157 -11.40 -8.98 -9.23
CA ALA A 157 -12.70 -8.39 -9.48
C ALA A 157 -12.72 -6.88 -9.15
N TYR A 158 -12.02 -6.46 -8.11
CA TYR A 158 -11.84 -5.05 -7.79
C TYR A 158 -11.09 -4.30 -8.90
N LEU A 159 -9.97 -4.82 -9.38
CA LEU A 159 -9.19 -4.19 -10.46
C LEU A 159 -10.01 -4.08 -11.75
N TYR A 160 -10.80 -5.10 -12.05
CA TYR A 160 -11.76 -5.05 -13.16
C TYR A 160 -12.83 -3.97 -12.94
N HIS A 161 -13.38 -3.87 -11.73
CA HIS A 161 -14.37 -2.85 -11.36
C HIS A 161 -13.85 -1.43 -11.55
N ILE A 162 -12.59 -1.17 -11.22
CA ILE A 162 -11.96 0.15 -11.38
C ILE A 162 -11.46 0.43 -12.80
N GLY A 163 -11.72 -0.47 -13.75
CA GLY A 163 -11.56 -0.26 -15.19
C GLY A 163 -10.25 -0.78 -15.79
N MET A 164 -9.61 -1.78 -15.18
CA MET A 164 -8.57 -2.57 -15.85
C MET A 164 -9.21 -3.65 -16.75
N SER A 165 -8.56 -3.98 -17.87
CA SER A 165 -8.97 -5.12 -18.67
C SER A 165 -8.57 -6.45 -18.01
N GLU A 166 -9.28 -7.52 -18.34
CA GLU A 166 -8.91 -8.86 -17.84
C GLU A 166 -7.51 -9.28 -18.31
N GLU A 167 -7.13 -8.95 -19.54
CA GLU A 167 -5.81 -9.21 -20.09
C GLU A 167 -4.70 -8.49 -19.30
N ASP A 168 -4.89 -7.22 -18.95
CA ASP A 168 -3.93 -6.44 -18.16
C ASP A 168 -3.76 -7.00 -16.74
N ILE A 169 -4.87 -7.40 -16.10
CA ILE A 169 -4.86 -8.00 -14.78
C ILE A 169 -4.12 -9.34 -14.79
N GLU A 170 -4.37 -10.17 -15.77
CA GLU A 170 -3.67 -11.46 -15.93
C GLU A 170 -2.19 -11.27 -16.20
N ALA A 171 -1.80 -10.27 -16.99
CA ALA A 171 -0.40 -9.96 -17.24
C ALA A 171 0.35 -9.58 -15.95
N VAL A 172 -0.25 -8.72 -15.10
CA VAL A 172 0.32 -8.34 -13.80
C VAL A 172 0.40 -9.55 -12.85
N SER A 173 -0.66 -10.35 -12.78
CA SER A 173 -0.71 -11.57 -11.95
C SER A 173 0.38 -12.57 -12.32
N TYR A 174 0.54 -12.83 -13.61
CA TYR A 174 1.52 -13.81 -14.12
C TYR A 174 2.96 -13.42 -13.80
N THR A 175 3.29 -12.14 -13.86
CA THR A 175 4.66 -11.66 -13.60
C THR A 175 5.06 -11.86 -12.14
N HIS A 176 4.13 -11.63 -11.20
CA HIS A 176 4.38 -11.87 -9.78
C HIS A 176 4.51 -13.36 -9.44
N LEU A 177 3.71 -14.23 -10.04
CA LEU A 177 3.82 -15.69 -9.85
C LEU A 177 5.18 -16.23 -10.29
N ARG A 178 5.72 -15.78 -11.43
CA ARG A 178 7.05 -16.19 -11.90
C ARG A 178 8.20 -15.76 -10.99
N ALA A 179 8.11 -14.60 -10.38
CA ALA A 179 9.12 -14.14 -9.43
C ALA A 179 9.22 -15.07 -8.21
N HIS A 180 8.11 -15.65 -7.76
CA HIS A 180 8.08 -16.62 -6.68
C HIS A 180 8.63 -17.99 -7.09
N GLU A 181 8.37 -18.46 -8.30
CA GLU A 181 8.88 -19.75 -8.80
C GLU A 181 10.41 -19.74 -8.99
N THR A 182 10.98 -18.61 -9.42
CA THR A 182 12.44 -18.49 -9.61
C THR A 182 13.20 -18.34 -8.29
N ALA A 183 12.58 -17.90 -7.22
CA ALA A 183 13.19 -17.81 -5.88
C ALA A 183 13.15 -19.15 -5.12
N ALA A 184 12.36 -20.13 -5.56
CA ALA A 184 12.21 -21.44 -4.93
C ALA A 184 13.13 -22.55 -5.54
N ASN A 185 13.90 -22.25 -6.59
CA ASN A 185 14.92 -23.09 -7.22
C ASN A 185 16.31 -22.49 -7.02
#